data_677a9ea28c0fbecdc33c5cf1dd2d5a2d
#
_entry.id   677a9ea28c0fbecdc33c5cf1dd2d5a2d
#
_cell.length_a   1.000
_cell.length_b   1.000
_cell.length_c   1.000
_cell.angle_alpha   90.00
_cell.angle_beta   90.00
_cell.angle_gamma   90.00
#
_symmetry.space_group_name_H-M   'P 1'
#
loop_
_entity.id
_entity.type
_entity.pdbx_description
1 polymer ?
#
loop_
_entity_poly.entity_id
_entity_poly.type
_entity_poly.pdbx_seq_one_letter_code
_entity_poly.pdbx_strand_id
1 'polypeptide(L)'
;MKTKLGLIIKALVEPLRPRQKFNLVYQVARVLILFYARVLLRMDILKHEALPEGPKIFVANHPNISDPFLIHLLGRLNVMVIGKAFDTPVTGYLLHKVGEIPVYPGGDALAQAIKRLQAGHSIGIFPEGRESPEHGIAKGRSGAARMALSTGAYVIPVGIHLDRKRLKAINFKISGERLPSHIYPRGPYMVTVGKAVRFSGDPEDRALVSEVTEVIMDQITTLAYESEMRMEDQAHLPQGVLQMLKRIFSFKYLGMI
;
A
#
# COMPACT_ATOMS: atom_id res chain seq x y z
N MET A 1 9.26 35.69 -11.07
CA MET A 1 9.40 34.82 -9.88
C MET A 1 8.03 34.19 -9.58
N LYS A 2 7.71 33.02 -10.14
CA LYS A 2 6.48 32.29 -9.76
C LYS A 2 6.78 31.62 -8.42
N THR A 3 6.07 32.03 -7.39
CA THR A 3 6.33 31.66 -6.01
C THR A 3 6.20 30.13 -5.81
N LYS A 4 7.10 29.57 -4.98
CA LYS A 4 7.07 28.12 -4.57
C LYS A 4 5.69 27.68 -4.06
N LEU A 5 4.89 28.61 -3.53
CA LEU A 5 3.50 28.37 -3.10
C LEU A 5 2.58 28.02 -4.28
N GLY A 6 2.74 28.62 -5.45
CA GLY A 6 1.97 28.29 -6.65
C GLY A 6 2.25 26.88 -7.22
N LEU A 7 3.48 26.39 -7.02
CA LEU A 7 3.86 25.01 -7.36
C LEU A 7 3.26 23.99 -6.37
N ILE A 8 3.18 24.35 -5.09
CA ILE A 8 2.55 23.52 -4.04
C ILE A 8 1.05 23.37 -4.31
N ILE A 9 0.38 24.49 -4.63
CA ILE A 9 -1.05 24.50 -4.97
C ILE A 9 -1.29 23.73 -6.27
N LYS A 10 -0.40 23.84 -7.27
CA LYS A 10 -0.51 23.13 -8.55
C LYS A 10 -0.28 21.62 -8.39
N ALA A 11 0.60 21.19 -7.49
CA ALA A 11 0.81 19.77 -7.16
C ALA A 11 -0.33 19.20 -6.29
N LEU A 12 -1.03 20.05 -5.53
CA LEU A 12 -2.23 19.67 -4.78
C LEU A 12 -3.48 19.60 -5.68
N VAL A 13 -3.45 20.31 -6.83
CA VAL A 13 -4.55 20.41 -7.81
C VAL A 13 -4.06 19.88 -9.15
N GLU A 14 -3.45 18.68 -9.17
CA GLU A 14 -3.23 18.00 -10.44
C GLU A 14 -4.57 17.76 -11.13
N PRO A 15 -4.71 18.05 -12.45
CA PRO A 15 -6.01 17.98 -13.11
C PRO A 15 -6.60 16.57 -12.93
N LEU A 16 -7.65 16.51 -12.13
CA LEU A 16 -8.48 15.32 -11.96
C LEU A 16 -8.89 14.86 -13.35
N ARG A 17 -8.48 13.66 -13.76
CA ARG A 17 -9.05 13.04 -14.96
C ARG A 17 -10.58 13.14 -14.87
N PRO A 18 -11.31 13.51 -15.95
CA PRO A 18 -12.64 14.11 -15.90
C PRO A 18 -13.80 13.24 -15.39
N ARG A 19 -13.57 12.20 -14.59
CA ARG A 19 -14.62 11.27 -14.14
C ARG A 19 -14.68 10.96 -12.63
N GLN A 20 -13.95 11.65 -11.79
CA GLN A 20 -14.19 11.46 -10.35
C GLN A 20 -14.52 12.77 -9.65
N LYS A 21 -15.77 12.84 -9.14
CA LYS A 21 -16.23 13.93 -8.28
C LYS A 21 -15.23 14.17 -7.16
N PHE A 22 -14.92 15.45 -6.88
CA PHE A 22 -14.12 15.90 -5.76
C PHE A 22 -14.63 15.23 -4.47
N ASN A 23 -13.83 14.36 -3.87
CA ASN A 23 -14.16 13.70 -2.62
C ASN A 23 -13.32 14.34 -1.50
N LEU A 24 -13.90 15.30 -0.78
CA LEU A 24 -13.25 15.99 0.32
C LEU A 24 -12.73 15.02 1.39
N VAL A 25 -13.49 13.97 1.68
CA VAL A 25 -13.09 12.93 2.66
C VAL A 25 -11.78 12.27 2.24
N TYR A 26 -11.65 11.92 0.96
CA TYR A 26 -10.41 11.35 0.42
C TYR A 26 -9.22 12.32 0.55
N GLN A 27 -9.42 13.60 0.26
CA GLN A 27 -8.34 14.60 0.36
C GLN A 27 -7.90 14.82 1.81
N VAL A 28 -8.84 14.91 2.74
CA VAL A 28 -8.54 15.03 4.18
C VAL A 28 -7.81 13.79 4.67
N ALA A 29 -8.32 12.59 4.37
CA ALA A 29 -7.67 11.33 4.74
C ALA A 29 -6.23 11.26 4.19
N ARG A 30 -6.01 11.67 2.94
CA ARG A 30 -4.69 11.72 2.31
C ARG A 30 -3.74 12.67 3.03
N VAL A 31 -4.17 13.86 3.41
CA VAL A 31 -3.35 14.82 4.17
C VAL A 31 -2.94 14.23 5.52
N LEU A 32 -3.87 13.59 6.22
CA LEU A 32 -3.60 12.94 7.50
C LEU A 32 -2.63 11.77 7.35
N ILE A 33 -2.80 10.95 6.31
CA ILE A 33 -1.90 9.83 5.99
C ILE A 33 -0.49 10.37 5.65
N LEU A 34 -0.39 11.42 4.86
CA LEU A 34 0.89 12.06 4.53
C LEU A 34 1.58 12.63 5.77
N PHE A 35 0.83 13.28 6.66
CA PHE A 35 1.37 13.79 7.92
C PHE A 35 1.89 12.62 8.79
N TYR A 36 1.10 11.57 8.98
CA TYR A 36 1.50 10.38 9.72
C TYR A 36 2.76 9.74 9.13
N ALA A 37 2.77 9.48 7.82
CA ALA A 37 3.90 8.87 7.14
C ALA A 37 5.19 9.69 7.26
N ARG A 38 5.10 11.01 7.12
CA ARG A 38 6.30 11.87 7.10
C ARG A 38 6.81 12.24 8.47
N VAL A 39 5.90 12.60 9.37
CA VAL A 39 6.26 13.15 10.69
C VAL A 39 6.48 12.04 11.70
N LEU A 40 5.55 11.09 11.79
CA LEU A 40 5.61 10.04 12.80
C LEU A 40 6.41 8.83 12.32
N LEU A 41 6.18 8.37 11.11
CA LEU A 41 6.85 7.18 10.57
C LEU A 41 8.20 7.48 9.92
N ARG A 42 8.51 8.74 9.60
CA ARG A 42 9.71 9.07 8.83
C ARG A 42 9.87 8.15 7.62
N MET A 43 8.74 7.93 6.93
CA MET A 43 8.64 6.97 5.84
C MET A 43 9.62 7.32 4.72
N ASP A 44 10.36 6.32 4.29
CA ASP A 44 11.30 6.41 3.17
C ASP A 44 10.88 5.41 2.09
N ILE A 45 10.67 5.91 0.87
CA ILE A 45 10.23 5.11 -0.27
C ILE A 45 11.33 5.13 -1.32
N LEU A 46 11.88 3.95 -1.62
CA LEU A 46 12.76 3.71 -2.75
C LEU A 46 11.94 3.07 -3.87
N LYS A 47 12.08 3.55 -5.09
CA LYS A 47 11.55 2.90 -6.30
C LYS A 47 12.70 2.48 -7.19
N HIS A 48 12.70 1.23 -7.63
CA HIS A 48 13.71 0.73 -8.56
C HIS A 48 13.56 1.33 -9.95
N GLU A 49 12.33 1.70 -10.32
CA GLU A 49 12.02 2.32 -11.60
C GLU A 49 10.78 3.22 -11.53
N ALA A 50 10.54 3.99 -12.58
CA ALA A 50 9.30 4.72 -12.74
C ALA A 50 8.13 3.74 -12.95
N LEU A 51 6.99 4.02 -12.33
CA LEU A 51 5.81 3.17 -12.49
C LEU A 51 5.26 3.29 -13.92
N PRO A 52 4.91 2.18 -14.56
CA PRO A 52 4.32 2.18 -15.91
C PRO A 52 2.97 2.90 -15.91
N GLU A 53 2.50 3.33 -17.05
CA GLU A 53 1.15 3.85 -17.21
C GLU A 53 0.09 2.73 -17.12
N GLY A 54 -1.17 3.12 -16.91
CA GLY A 54 -2.30 2.20 -16.83
C GLY A 54 -2.53 1.58 -15.45
N PRO A 55 -3.50 0.65 -15.35
CA PRO A 55 -3.86 -0.02 -14.11
C PRO A 55 -2.76 -0.97 -13.62
N LYS A 56 -2.59 -1.05 -12.29
CA LYS A 56 -1.54 -1.83 -11.64
C LYS A 56 -2.09 -2.58 -10.44
N ILE A 57 -1.45 -3.68 -10.10
CA ILE A 57 -1.69 -4.45 -8.89
C ILE A 57 -0.49 -4.25 -7.98
N PHE A 58 -0.63 -3.41 -6.94
CA PHE A 58 0.39 -3.27 -5.91
C PHE A 58 0.25 -4.44 -4.93
N VAL A 59 1.31 -5.22 -4.79
CA VAL A 59 1.36 -6.39 -3.91
C VAL A 59 2.40 -6.17 -2.83
N ALA A 60 2.01 -6.23 -1.55
CA ALA A 60 2.92 -5.92 -0.44
C ALA A 60 2.78 -6.93 0.71
N ASN A 61 3.83 -7.08 1.52
CA ASN A 61 3.70 -7.68 2.86
C ASN A 61 2.96 -6.73 3.81
N HIS A 62 2.45 -7.26 4.92
CA HIS A 62 1.53 -6.54 5.80
C HIS A 62 1.96 -6.53 7.28
N PRO A 63 3.06 -5.87 7.64
CA PRO A 63 3.58 -5.89 9.01
C PRO A 63 2.77 -5.07 10.02
N ASN A 64 1.85 -4.20 9.60
CA ASN A 64 1.17 -3.23 10.46
C ASN A 64 -0.23 -2.91 9.94
N ILE A 65 -1.20 -2.77 10.85
CA ILE A 65 -2.60 -2.48 10.50
C ILE A 65 -2.80 -1.21 9.65
N SER A 66 -1.87 -0.27 9.71
CA SER A 66 -1.97 0.99 8.94
C SER A 66 -1.51 0.86 7.48
N ASP A 67 -0.92 -0.28 7.07
CA ASP A 67 -0.37 -0.46 5.71
C ASP A 67 -1.39 -0.26 4.59
N PRO A 68 -2.67 -0.69 4.73
CA PRO A 68 -3.69 -0.44 3.72
C PRO A 68 -3.91 1.06 3.44
N PHE A 69 -3.68 1.92 4.42
CA PHE A 69 -3.74 3.37 4.23
C PHE A 69 -2.44 3.92 3.66
N LEU A 70 -1.28 3.39 4.08
CA LEU A 70 0.03 3.87 3.66
C LEU A 70 0.35 3.53 2.20
N ILE A 71 -0.15 2.40 1.68
CA ILE A 71 0.08 2.00 0.29
C ILE A 71 -0.54 2.98 -0.72
N HIS A 72 -1.53 3.77 -0.33
CA HIS A 72 -2.09 4.86 -1.14
C HIS A 72 -1.07 5.95 -1.47
N LEU A 73 0.05 6.02 -0.75
CA LEU A 73 1.14 6.94 -1.06
C LEU A 73 1.94 6.52 -2.30
N LEU A 74 1.80 5.29 -2.77
CA LEU A 74 2.42 4.79 -3.99
C LEU A 74 1.65 5.18 -5.25
N GLY A 75 0.36 5.52 -5.12
CA GLY A 75 -0.50 5.90 -6.23
C GLY A 75 -1.97 5.83 -5.87
N ARG A 76 -2.82 6.23 -6.82
CA ARG A 76 -4.26 6.11 -6.65
C ARG A 76 -4.70 4.67 -6.92
N LEU A 77 -5.23 4.02 -5.90
CA LEU A 77 -5.63 2.61 -5.96
C LEU A 77 -6.82 2.34 -5.03
N ASN A 78 -7.43 1.18 -5.18
CA ASN A 78 -8.42 0.65 -4.26
C ASN A 78 -7.81 -0.55 -3.55
N VAL A 79 -7.82 -0.56 -2.23
CA VAL A 79 -7.23 -1.66 -1.44
C VAL A 79 -8.29 -2.71 -1.12
N MET A 80 -7.89 -3.97 -1.17
CA MET A 80 -8.69 -5.08 -0.67
C MET A 80 -8.53 -5.16 0.84
N VAL A 81 -9.60 -4.90 1.57
CA VAL A 81 -9.60 -4.81 3.04
C VAL A 81 -10.59 -5.81 3.64
N ILE A 82 -10.28 -6.36 4.81
CA ILE A 82 -11.17 -7.28 5.52
C ILE A 82 -12.60 -6.73 5.63
N GLY A 83 -13.59 -7.50 5.19
CA GLY A 83 -14.99 -7.07 5.11
C GLY A 83 -15.57 -6.57 6.43
N LYS A 84 -15.18 -7.20 7.54
CA LYS A 84 -15.59 -6.76 8.89
C LYS A 84 -15.27 -5.28 9.20
N ALA A 85 -14.24 -4.70 8.60
CA ALA A 85 -13.93 -3.28 8.77
C ALA A 85 -15.01 -2.36 8.17
N PHE A 86 -15.76 -2.86 7.17
CA PHE A 86 -16.87 -2.14 6.56
C PHE A 86 -18.15 -2.18 7.40
N ASP A 87 -18.26 -3.12 8.36
CA ASP A 87 -19.43 -3.27 9.22
C ASP A 87 -19.45 -2.25 10.36
N THR A 88 -18.40 -1.42 10.49
CA THR A 88 -18.35 -0.36 11.51
C THR A 88 -18.87 0.96 10.95
N PRO A 89 -19.67 1.73 11.71
CA PRO A 89 -20.36 2.92 11.18
C PRO A 89 -19.40 3.95 10.57
N VAL A 90 -18.32 4.30 11.27
CA VAL A 90 -17.39 5.34 10.85
C VAL A 90 -16.37 4.80 9.83
N THR A 91 -15.69 3.71 10.19
CA THR A 91 -14.65 3.13 9.32
C THR A 91 -15.27 2.60 8.02
N GLY A 92 -16.40 1.90 8.11
CA GLY A 92 -17.12 1.40 6.95
C GLY A 92 -17.55 2.52 5.99
N TYR A 93 -18.13 3.60 6.54
CA TYR A 93 -18.46 4.77 5.73
C TYR A 93 -17.24 5.34 5.01
N LEU A 94 -16.10 5.49 5.70
CA LEU A 94 -14.87 6.01 5.10
C LEU A 94 -14.33 5.07 4.01
N LEU A 95 -14.25 3.76 4.28
CA LEU A 95 -13.78 2.77 3.33
C LEU A 95 -14.63 2.73 2.05
N HIS A 96 -15.96 2.80 2.19
CA HIS A 96 -16.87 2.94 1.04
C HIS A 96 -16.63 4.24 0.26
N LYS A 97 -16.42 5.37 0.96
CA LYS A 97 -16.21 6.68 0.32
C LYS A 97 -14.89 6.76 -0.45
N VAL A 98 -13.84 6.10 0.03
CA VAL A 98 -12.55 6.04 -0.68
C VAL A 98 -12.54 4.92 -1.73
N GLY A 99 -13.56 4.06 -1.74
CA GLY A 99 -13.76 3.03 -2.76
C GLY A 99 -12.97 1.75 -2.51
N GLU A 100 -12.67 1.41 -1.26
CA GLU A 100 -12.01 0.14 -0.94
C GLU A 100 -12.90 -1.07 -1.26
N ILE A 101 -12.28 -2.24 -1.39
CA ILE A 101 -12.96 -3.49 -1.75
C ILE A 101 -13.09 -4.38 -0.51
N PRO A 102 -14.32 -4.66 -0.04
CA PRO A 102 -14.51 -5.54 1.11
C PRO A 102 -14.21 -7.01 0.75
N VAL A 103 -13.39 -7.67 1.56
CA VAL A 103 -13.06 -9.08 1.43
C VAL A 103 -13.78 -9.88 2.51
N TYR A 104 -14.82 -10.58 2.12
CA TYR A 104 -15.54 -11.55 2.96
C TYR A 104 -15.21 -12.98 2.54
N PRO A 105 -15.22 -13.96 3.47
CA PRO A 105 -15.12 -15.38 3.11
C PRO A 105 -16.23 -15.78 2.13
N GLY A 106 -15.86 -16.39 1.00
CA GLY A 106 -16.82 -16.78 -0.03
C GLY A 106 -17.43 -15.62 -0.85
N GLY A 107 -16.97 -14.38 -0.61
CA GLY A 107 -17.44 -13.21 -1.35
C GLY A 107 -16.79 -13.05 -2.73
N ASP A 108 -17.24 -12.04 -3.45
CA ASP A 108 -16.86 -11.73 -4.83
C ASP A 108 -15.73 -10.68 -4.96
N ALA A 109 -14.96 -10.45 -3.90
CA ALA A 109 -13.91 -9.42 -3.86
C ALA A 109 -12.91 -9.53 -5.03
N LEU A 110 -12.54 -10.75 -5.44
CA LEU A 110 -11.67 -10.98 -6.59
C LEU A 110 -12.31 -10.50 -7.89
N ALA A 111 -13.57 -10.84 -8.13
CA ALA A 111 -14.31 -10.39 -9.32
C ALA A 111 -14.47 -8.86 -9.35
N GLN A 112 -14.75 -8.24 -8.20
CA GLN A 112 -14.80 -6.78 -8.08
C GLN A 112 -13.45 -6.15 -8.41
N ALA A 113 -12.34 -6.69 -7.90
CA ALA A 113 -11.00 -6.19 -8.17
C ALA A 113 -10.63 -6.30 -9.67
N ILE A 114 -10.92 -7.45 -10.31
CA ILE A 114 -10.73 -7.65 -11.75
C ILE A 114 -11.54 -6.62 -12.55
N LYS A 115 -12.80 -6.42 -12.23
CA LYS A 115 -13.67 -5.43 -12.90
C LYS A 115 -13.10 -4.02 -12.77
N ARG A 116 -12.54 -3.65 -11.62
CA ARG A 116 -11.93 -2.34 -11.42
C ARG A 116 -10.63 -2.18 -12.21
N LEU A 117 -9.78 -3.20 -12.28
CA LEU A 117 -8.58 -3.21 -13.12
C LEU A 117 -8.93 -3.00 -14.59
N GLN A 118 -9.95 -3.70 -15.10
CA GLN A 118 -10.47 -3.54 -16.46
C GLN A 118 -11.05 -2.15 -16.72
N ALA A 119 -11.59 -1.49 -15.69
CA ALA A 119 -12.06 -0.11 -15.74
C ALA A 119 -10.94 0.94 -15.62
N GLY A 120 -9.66 0.51 -15.54
CA GLY A 120 -8.50 1.40 -15.48
C GLY A 120 -8.08 1.83 -14.06
N HIS A 121 -8.65 1.23 -13.01
CA HIS A 121 -8.24 1.48 -11.63
C HIS A 121 -7.11 0.55 -11.20
N SER A 122 -6.21 1.04 -10.36
CA SER A 122 -5.19 0.19 -9.73
C SER A 122 -5.73 -0.44 -8.44
N ILE A 123 -5.18 -1.60 -8.08
CA ILE A 123 -5.57 -2.37 -6.89
C ILE A 123 -4.37 -2.52 -5.95
N GLY A 124 -4.62 -2.40 -4.64
CA GLY A 124 -3.67 -2.77 -3.59
C GLY A 124 -4.12 -4.06 -2.91
N ILE A 125 -3.22 -4.99 -2.74
CA ILE A 125 -3.49 -6.26 -2.07
C ILE A 125 -2.31 -6.69 -1.22
N PHE A 126 -2.61 -7.27 -0.07
CA PHE A 126 -1.68 -7.95 0.81
C PHE A 126 -1.91 -9.45 0.68
N PRO A 127 -1.08 -10.18 -0.12
CA PRO A 127 -1.36 -11.56 -0.47
C PRO A 127 -1.41 -12.51 0.73
N GLU A 128 -0.77 -12.17 1.83
CA GLU A 128 -0.84 -12.91 3.10
C GLU A 128 -2.28 -13.06 3.62
N GLY A 129 -3.14 -12.06 3.31
CA GLY A 129 -4.54 -12.02 3.77
C GLY A 129 -4.71 -11.83 5.27
N ARG A 130 -3.64 -11.45 5.96
CA ARG A 130 -3.55 -11.11 7.38
C ARG A 130 -2.28 -10.30 7.62
N GLU A 131 -2.09 -9.76 8.82
CA GLU A 131 -0.80 -9.18 9.20
C GLU A 131 0.33 -10.22 9.14
N SER A 132 1.51 -9.78 8.70
CA SER A 132 2.71 -10.63 8.65
C SER A 132 3.03 -11.19 10.03
N PRO A 133 3.46 -12.45 10.14
CA PRO A 133 3.86 -13.05 11.41
C PRO A 133 5.05 -12.32 12.05
N GLU A 134 5.33 -12.59 13.30
CA GLU A 134 6.44 -11.97 14.03
C GLU A 134 7.78 -12.15 13.30
N HIS A 135 7.97 -13.30 12.68
CA HIS A 135 9.16 -13.61 11.88
C HIS A 135 8.76 -13.92 10.43
N GLY A 136 9.37 -13.19 9.50
CA GLY A 136 9.20 -13.39 8.07
C GLY A 136 7.87 -12.89 7.49
N ILE A 137 7.50 -13.46 6.37
CA ILE A 137 6.31 -13.16 5.59
C ILE A 137 5.50 -14.46 5.45
N ALA A 138 4.20 -14.40 5.62
CA ALA A 138 3.35 -15.59 5.51
C ALA A 138 3.20 -16.04 4.05
N LYS A 139 2.78 -17.29 3.86
CA LYS A 139 2.45 -17.82 2.53
C LYS A 139 1.38 -16.96 1.87
N GLY A 140 1.60 -16.61 0.61
CA GLY A 140 0.66 -15.81 -0.17
C GLY A 140 -0.56 -16.63 -0.63
N ARG A 141 -1.68 -15.92 -0.75
CA ARG A 141 -2.90 -16.42 -1.39
C ARG A 141 -2.90 -16.06 -2.87
N SER A 142 -3.58 -16.82 -3.69
CA SER A 142 -3.58 -16.72 -5.15
C SER A 142 -4.31 -15.51 -5.75
N GLY A 143 -4.91 -14.63 -4.93
CA GLY A 143 -5.72 -13.51 -5.43
C GLY A 143 -4.95 -12.55 -6.36
N ALA A 144 -3.70 -12.22 -6.01
CA ALA A 144 -2.85 -11.36 -6.83
C ALA A 144 -2.50 -12.01 -8.18
N ALA A 145 -2.11 -13.28 -8.17
CA ALA A 145 -1.79 -14.05 -9.38
C ALA A 145 -3.01 -14.16 -10.31
N ARG A 146 -4.19 -14.49 -9.76
CA ARG A 146 -5.43 -14.57 -10.56
C ARG A 146 -5.80 -13.23 -11.17
N MET A 147 -5.70 -12.11 -10.43
CA MET A 147 -5.92 -10.77 -11.00
C MET A 147 -4.95 -10.47 -12.14
N ALA A 148 -3.66 -10.76 -11.95
CA ALA A 148 -2.63 -10.51 -12.95
C ALA A 148 -2.88 -11.31 -14.23
N LEU A 149 -3.13 -12.61 -14.13
CA LEU A 149 -3.41 -13.50 -15.27
C LEU A 149 -4.72 -13.12 -15.98
N SER A 150 -5.79 -12.77 -15.22
CA SER A 150 -7.09 -12.39 -15.80
C SER A 150 -7.08 -11.05 -16.53
N THR A 151 -6.16 -10.13 -16.19
CA THR A 151 -6.22 -8.75 -16.70
C THR A 151 -5.00 -8.34 -17.49
N GLY A 152 -3.88 -9.05 -17.35
CA GLY A 152 -2.59 -8.64 -17.89
C GLY A 152 -2.04 -7.33 -17.29
N ALA A 153 -2.63 -6.85 -16.18
CA ALA A 153 -2.18 -5.66 -15.50
C ALA A 153 -0.77 -5.86 -14.91
N TYR A 154 0.00 -4.76 -14.83
CA TYR A 154 1.31 -4.81 -14.18
C TYR A 154 1.17 -5.13 -12.69
N VAL A 155 1.96 -6.09 -12.22
CA VAL A 155 2.17 -6.35 -10.79
C VAL A 155 3.36 -5.53 -10.33
N ILE A 156 3.16 -4.76 -9.27
CA ILE A 156 4.19 -3.94 -8.63
C ILE A 156 4.46 -4.52 -7.25
N PRO A 157 5.53 -5.29 -7.07
CA PRO A 157 5.89 -5.84 -5.77
C PRO A 157 6.44 -4.72 -4.87
N VAL A 158 6.08 -4.78 -3.60
CA VAL A 158 6.44 -3.79 -2.59
C VAL A 158 6.88 -4.51 -1.32
N GLY A 159 8.09 -4.21 -0.87
CA GLY A 159 8.61 -4.69 0.40
C GLY A 159 8.52 -3.60 1.47
N ILE A 160 7.93 -3.93 2.60
CA ILE A 160 7.75 -3.03 3.74
C ILE A 160 8.55 -3.58 4.92
N HIS A 161 9.39 -2.72 5.53
CA HIS A 161 10.07 -3.04 6.78
C HIS A 161 9.88 -1.92 7.81
N LEU A 162 9.76 -2.33 9.08
CA LEU A 162 9.64 -1.47 10.25
C LEU A 162 10.31 -2.15 11.46
N ASP A 163 10.75 -1.37 12.45
CA ASP A 163 11.30 -1.89 13.68
C ASP A 163 10.20 -2.56 14.54
N ARG A 164 10.11 -3.88 14.47
CA ARG A 164 9.06 -4.66 15.14
C ARG A 164 9.02 -4.46 16.66
N LYS A 165 10.14 -4.08 17.30
CA LYS A 165 10.19 -3.77 18.74
C LYS A 165 9.32 -2.58 19.13
N ARG A 166 8.94 -1.75 18.15
CA ARG A 166 8.06 -0.59 18.34
C ARG A 166 6.59 -0.87 18.02
N LEU A 167 6.27 -2.04 17.51
CA LEU A 167 4.90 -2.46 17.34
C LEU A 167 4.20 -2.54 18.69
N LYS A 168 2.98 -2.05 18.74
CA LYS A 168 2.11 -2.16 19.90
C LYS A 168 0.92 -3.03 19.55
N ALA A 169 0.73 -4.08 20.34
CA ALA A 169 -0.47 -4.90 20.23
C ALA A 169 -1.70 -4.05 20.58
N ILE A 170 -2.69 -4.14 19.75
CA ILE A 170 -4.00 -3.50 19.95
C ILE A 170 -5.10 -4.52 19.70
N ASN A 171 -6.21 -4.38 20.39
CA ASN A 171 -7.38 -5.19 20.16
C ASN A 171 -8.49 -4.31 19.57
N PHE A 172 -8.77 -4.47 18.29
CA PHE A 172 -9.94 -3.88 17.70
C PHE A 172 -11.17 -4.71 18.03
N LYS A 173 -12.23 -4.04 18.45
CA LYS A 173 -13.53 -4.67 18.57
C LYS A 173 -14.35 -4.30 17.33
N ILE A 174 -14.51 -5.26 16.41
CA ILE A 174 -15.29 -5.09 15.19
C ILE A 174 -16.42 -6.10 15.22
N SER A 175 -17.66 -5.64 15.08
CA SER A 175 -18.87 -6.49 15.07
C SER A 175 -18.95 -7.47 16.26
N GLY A 176 -18.49 -7.02 17.45
CA GLY A 176 -18.49 -7.85 18.66
C GLY A 176 -17.28 -8.76 18.85
N GLU A 177 -16.50 -9.02 17.82
CA GLU A 177 -15.29 -9.84 17.89
C GLU A 177 -14.03 -9.00 18.18
N ARG A 178 -13.11 -9.56 18.96
CA ARG A 178 -11.79 -8.97 19.19
C ARG A 178 -10.86 -9.46 18.09
N LEU A 179 -10.33 -8.54 17.32
CA LEU A 179 -9.29 -8.81 16.31
C LEU A 179 -7.96 -8.31 16.89
N PRO A 180 -7.07 -9.22 17.28
CA PRO A 180 -5.72 -8.86 17.68
C PRO A 180 -4.99 -8.30 16.45
N SER A 181 -4.31 -7.21 16.62
CA SER A 181 -3.62 -6.51 15.55
C SER A 181 -2.44 -5.72 16.11
N HIS A 182 -1.58 -5.19 15.26
CA HIS A 182 -0.43 -4.40 15.64
C HIS A 182 -0.46 -3.03 15.00
N ILE A 183 -0.18 -2.00 15.79
CA ILE A 183 0.00 -0.64 15.29
C ILE A 183 1.46 -0.21 15.47
N TYR A 184 2.00 0.47 14.46
CA TYR A 184 3.31 1.10 14.49
C TYR A 184 3.17 2.61 14.67
N PRO A 185 3.17 3.12 15.92
CA PRO A 185 2.76 4.50 16.17
C PRO A 185 3.78 5.52 15.68
N ARG A 186 5.08 5.17 15.70
CA ARG A 186 6.18 6.04 15.25
C ARG A 186 7.48 5.27 15.06
N GLY A 187 8.32 5.75 14.17
CA GLY A 187 9.65 5.19 13.91
C GLY A 187 9.98 5.18 12.43
N PRO A 188 11.16 4.69 12.02
CA PRO A 188 11.49 4.54 10.62
C PRO A 188 10.59 3.47 9.98
N TYR A 189 10.09 3.77 8.79
CA TYR A 189 9.22 2.89 8.01
C TYR A 189 9.74 2.86 6.57
N MET A 190 10.35 1.75 6.19
CA MET A 190 11.01 1.62 4.90
C MET A 190 10.12 0.90 3.91
N VAL A 191 10.07 1.43 2.70
CA VAL A 191 9.33 0.87 1.59
C VAL A 191 10.24 0.78 0.38
N THR A 192 10.37 -0.41 -0.19
CA THR A 192 11.03 -0.61 -1.47
C THR A 192 10.02 -1.07 -2.49
N VAL A 193 9.90 -0.33 -3.59
CA VAL A 193 9.00 -0.64 -4.71
C VAL A 193 9.84 -1.25 -5.82
N GLY A 194 9.58 -2.50 -6.14
CA GLY A 194 10.28 -3.26 -7.16
C GLY A 194 9.88 -2.88 -8.59
N LYS A 195 10.48 -3.59 -9.54
CA LYS A 195 10.18 -3.44 -10.96
C LYS A 195 8.80 -4.00 -11.29
N ALA A 196 8.16 -3.39 -12.27
CA ALA A 196 6.86 -3.83 -12.77
C ALA A 196 7.00 -5.15 -13.55
N VAL A 197 6.17 -6.13 -13.24
CA VAL A 197 6.16 -7.45 -13.89
C VAL A 197 4.77 -7.69 -14.49
N ARG A 198 4.73 -8.40 -15.61
CA ARG A 198 3.48 -8.91 -16.21
C ARG A 198 3.50 -10.42 -16.26
N PHE A 199 2.33 -10.99 -16.07
CA PHE A 199 2.10 -12.42 -16.20
C PHE A 199 1.03 -12.67 -17.26
N SER A 200 1.15 -13.80 -17.96
CA SER A 200 0.20 -14.23 -18.99
C SER A 200 -0.05 -15.73 -18.88
N GLY A 201 -1.24 -16.16 -19.18
CA GLY A 201 -1.67 -17.55 -19.13
C GLY A 201 -3.10 -17.68 -18.61
N ASP A 202 -3.55 -18.92 -18.42
CA ASP A 202 -4.91 -19.20 -17.95
C ASP A 202 -5.01 -18.97 -16.44
N PRO A 203 -5.88 -18.07 -15.96
CA PRO A 203 -6.12 -17.85 -14.53
C PRO A 203 -6.79 -19.04 -13.81
N GLU A 204 -7.29 -20.03 -14.56
CA GLU A 204 -7.86 -21.27 -14.00
C GLU A 204 -6.83 -22.39 -13.91
N ASP A 205 -5.68 -22.28 -14.56
CA ASP A 205 -4.56 -23.21 -14.40
C ASP A 205 -3.96 -23.09 -12.99
N ARG A 206 -4.25 -24.08 -12.15
CA ARG A 206 -3.83 -24.07 -10.74
C ARG A 206 -2.32 -24.12 -10.57
N ALA A 207 -1.60 -24.82 -11.45
CA ALA A 207 -0.15 -24.92 -11.39
C ALA A 207 0.48 -23.57 -11.70
N LEU A 208 0.07 -22.92 -12.79
CA LEU A 208 0.51 -21.60 -13.18
C LEU A 208 0.18 -20.53 -12.10
N VAL A 209 -1.04 -20.57 -11.56
CA VAL A 209 -1.45 -19.65 -10.48
C VAL A 209 -0.59 -19.84 -9.23
N SER A 210 -0.19 -21.07 -8.88
CA SER A 210 0.72 -21.33 -7.76
C SER A 210 2.10 -20.76 -8.04
N GLU A 211 2.66 -21.04 -9.21
CA GLU A 211 3.97 -20.54 -9.65
C GLU A 211 4.03 -19.01 -9.63
N VAL A 212 3.04 -18.34 -10.23
CA VAL A 212 2.96 -16.88 -10.24
C VAL A 212 2.82 -16.33 -8.81
N THR A 213 2.08 -17.02 -7.93
CA THR A 213 1.96 -16.60 -6.53
C THR A 213 3.32 -16.68 -5.82
N GLU A 214 4.07 -17.74 -6.03
CA GLU A 214 5.41 -17.92 -5.45
C GLU A 214 6.37 -16.85 -5.94
N VAL A 215 6.42 -16.58 -7.24
CA VAL A 215 7.25 -15.51 -7.83
C VAL A 215 6.91 -14.14 -7.21
N ILE A 216 5.63 -13.83 -7.05
CA ILE A 216 5.18 -12.58 -6.41
C ILE A 216 5.66 -12.51 -4.95
N MET A 217 5.53 -13.60 -4.19
CA MET A 217 5.93 -13.63 -2.78
C MET A 217 7.43 -13.54 -2.59
N ASP A 218 8.22 -14.17 -3.46
CA ASP A 218 9.68 -14.10 -3.45
C ASP A 218 10.17 -12.65 -3.73
N GLN A 219 9.53 -11.96 -4.68
CA GLN A 219 9.83 -10.56 -4.94
C GLN A 219 9.50 -9.67 -3.75
N ILE A 220 8.34 -9.86 -3.10
CA ILE A 220 7.95 -9.12 -1.89
C ILE A 220 8.98 -9.37 -0.78
N THR A 221 9.39 -10.62 -0.58
CA THR A 221 10.35 -11.02 0.46
C THR A 221 11.72 -10.38 0.22
N THR A 222 12.21 -10.42 -0.99
CA THR A 222 13.47 -9.77 -1.39
C THR A 222 13.44 -8.26 -1.13
N LEU A 223 12.35 -7.60 -1.50
CA LEU A 223 12.20 -6.15 -1.32
C LEU A 223 11.99 -5.77 0.15
N ALA A 224 11.35 -6.62 0.96
CA ALA A 224 11.22 -6.40 2.40
C ALA A 224 12.59 -6.50 3.09
N TYR A 225 13.42 -7.48 2.68
CA TYR A 225 14.80 -7.58 3.15
C TYR A 225 15.65 -6.38 2.72
N GLU A 226 15.53 -5.91 1.48
CA GLU A 226 16.18 -4.67 1.04
C GLU A 226 15.75 -3.46 1.88
N SER A 227 14.47 -3.37 2.23
CA SER A 227 13.96 -2.33 3.13
C SER A 227 14.55 -2.43 4.54
N GLU A 228 14.79 -3.64 5.05
CA GLU A 228 15.47 -3.90 6.31
C GLU A 228 16.91 -3.40 6.28
N MET A 229 17.70 -3.80 5.30
CA MET A 229 19.08 -3.35 5.12
C MET A 229 19.19 -1.83 5.03
N ARG A 230 18.29 -1.18 4.31
CA ARG A 230 18.23 0.28 4.22
C ARG A 230 17.92 0.95 5.57
N MET A 231 17.14 0.30 6.42
CA MET A 231 16.87 0.79 7.77
C MET A 231 18.11 0.73 8.64
N GLU A 232 18.87 -0.36 8.58
CA GLU A 232 20.12 -0.54 9.31
C GLU A 232 21.16 0.50 8.90
N ASP A 233 21.36 0.70 7.59
CA ASP A 233 22.27 1.72 7.06
C ASP A 233 21.90 3.13 7.56
N GLN A 234 20.61 3.45 7.60
CA GLN A 234 20.16 4.75 8.10
C GLN A 234 20.32 4.93 9.60
N ALA A 235 20.33 3.87 10.39
CA ALA A 235 20.54 3.94 11.83
C ALA A 235 21.96 4.39 12.20
N HIS A 236 22.93 4.14 11.32
CA HIS A 236 24.33 4.52 11.49
C HIS A 236 24.64 5.97 11.06
N LEU A 237 23.68 6.69 10.42
CA LEU A 237 23.90 8.08 10.01
C LEU A 237 23.61 9.07 11.15
N PRO A 238 24.46 10.10 11.36
CA PRO A 238 24.23 11.11 12.39
C PRO A 238 22.93 11.87 12.10
N GLN A 239 21.99 11.79 13.03
CA GLN A 239 20.64 12.37 12.92
C GLN A 239 20.68 13.86 13.34
N GLY A 240 21.16 14.74 12.51
CA GLY A 240 21.07 16.19 12.74
C GLY A 240 19.64 16.73 12.50
N VAL A 241 19.20 17.70 13.33
CA VAL A 241 17.90 18.39 13.17
C VAL A 241 17.69 18.91 11.75
N LEU A 242 18.79 19.38 11.10
CA LEU A 242 18.75 19.88 9.73
C LEU A 242 18.44 18.78 8.70
N GLN A 243 18.88 17.56 8.92
CA GLN A 243 18.52 16.41 8.06
C GLN A 243 17.06 16.00 8.26
N MET A 244 16.57 16.05 9.49
CA MET A 244 15.17 15.81 9.81
C MET A 244 14.26 16.84 9.12
N LEU A 245 14.61 18.13 9.18
CA LEU A 245 13.90 19.21 8.48
C LEU A 245 13.98 19.05 6.95
N LYS A 246 15.15 18.72 6.39
CA LYS A 246 15.29 18.43 4.97
C LYS A 246 14.41 17.26 4.51
N ARG A 247 14.25 16.20 5.31
CA ARG A 247 13.34 15.08 5.01
C ARG A 247 11.87 15.50 5.05
N ILE A 248 11.46 16.26 6.07
CA ILE A 248 10.08 16.75 6.19
C ILE A 248 9.73 17.67 5.00
N PHE A 249 10.67 18.51 4.57
CA PHE A 249 10.47 19.49 3.51
C PHE A 249 11.02 19.08 2.13
N SER A 250 11.56 17.87 1.97
CA SER A 250 12.02 17.43 0.66
C SER A 250 10.85 17.15 -0.27
N PHE A 251 10.75 17.92 -1.34
CA PHE A 251 9.73 17.83 -2.39
C PHE A 251 9.87 16.57 -3.28
N LYS A 252 10.85 15.70 -3.00
CA LYS A 252 11.13 14.50 -3.79
C LYS A 252 9.93 13.56 -3.94
N TYR A 253 8.95 13.67 -3.04
CA TYR A 253 7.74 12.85 -3.01
C TYR A 253 6.45 13.59 -3.42
N LEU A 254 6.50 14.91 -3.66
CA LEU A 254 5.31 15.66 -4.09
C LEU A 254 4.94 15.42 -5.57
N GLY A 255 5.91 14.99 -6.39
CA GLY A 255 5.67 14.55 -7.76
C GLY A 255 5.16 13.11 -7.91
N MET A 256 4.92 12.39 -6.79
CA MET A 256 4.43 11.01 -6.77
C MET A 256 2.92 10.93 -6.50
N ILE A 257 2.23 12.08 -6.52
CA ILE A 257 0.81 12.20 -6.19
C ILE A 257 0.02 12.53 -7.43
#